data_d2f55c7abd2f73219f8f7ad5333c6d59
#
_entry.id   d2f55c7abd2f73219f8f7ad5333c6d59
#
_cell.length_a   1.000
_cell.length_b   1.000
_cell.length_c   1.000
_cell.angle_alpha   90.00
_cell.angle_beta   90.00
_cell.angle_gamma   90.00
#
_symmetry.space_group_name_H-M   'P 1'
#
loop_
_entity.id
_entity.type
_entity.pdbx_description
1 polymer ?
#
loop_
_entity_poly.entity_id
_entity_poly.type
_entity_poly.pdbx_seq_one_letter_code
_entity_poly.pdbx_strand_id
1 'polypeptide(L)'
;MTFGGYFEAFVETLPERVVQKIEYGLILLRTMDRLPAKHMKHIEDGIFELRTEFEGNLYRTFFIFDGNNVVVLFNGFQKKDQKTPRSEIEKAKRIKKEYDGRALQ
;
A
#
# COMPACT_ATOMS: atom_id res chain seq x y z
N MET A 1 0.76 -7.23 -7.74
CA MET A 1 -0.59 -7.81 -7.82
C MET A 1 -1.55 -6.99 -6.97
N THR A 2 -2.78 -6.82 -7.42
CA THR A 2 -3.80 -6.10 -6.64
C THR A 2 -4.88 -7.08 -6.20
N PHE A 3 -5.67 -6.70 -5.20
CA PHE A 3 -6.75 -7.54 -4.70
C PHE A 3 -7.99 -6.71 -4.40
N GLY A 4 -9.13 -7.14 -4.93
CA GLY A 4 -10.44 -6.59 -4.61
C GLY A 4 -10.77 -5.24 -5.21
N GLY A 5 -9.92 -4.68 -6.07
CA GLY A 5 -10.17 -3.39 -6.72
C GLY A 5 -9.90 -2.18 -5.84
N TYR A 6 -9.40 -2.36 -4.64
CA TYR A 6 -9.18 -1.26 -3.69
C TYR A 6 -8.07 -0.32 -4.14
N PHE A 7 -6.97 -0.88 -4.66
CA PHE A 7 -5.87 -0.07 -5.15
C PHE A 7 -6.28 0.72 -6.39
N GLU A 8 -6.97 0.06 -7.30
CA GLU A 8 -7.46 0.70 -8.53
C GLU A 8 -8.40 1.86 -8.20
N ALA A 9 -9.32 1.66 -7.25
CA ALA A 9 -10.22 2.72 -6.82
C ALA A 9 -9.47 3.91 -6.22
N PHE A 10 -8.40 3.64 -5.48
CA PHE A 10 -7.57 4.69 -4.91
C PHE A 10 -6.87 5.51 -6.00
N VAL A 11 -6.18 4.84 -6.93
CA VAL A 11 -5.40 5.57 -7.94
C VAL A 11 -6.27 6.31 -8.94
N GLU A 12 -7.51 5.89 -9.17
CA GLU A 12 -8.46 6.60 -10.03
C GLU A 12 -8.72 8.03 -9.56
N THR A 13 -8.59 8.28 -8.26
CA THR A 13 -8.83 9.60 -7.69
C THR A 13 -7.63 10.53 -7.75
N LEU A 14 -6.48 10.05 -8.22
CA LEU A 14 -5.22 10.76 -8.13
C LEU A 14 -4.77 11.31 -9.47
N PRO A 15 -4.01 12.46 -9.46
CA PRO A 15 -3.37 12.94 -10.66
C PRO A 15 -2.39 11.92 -11.23
N GLU A 16 -2.24 11.90 -12.54
CA GLU A 16 -1.38 10.94 -13.21
C GLU A 16 0.07 10.95 -12.69
N ARG A 17 0.60 12.13 -12.38
CA ARG A 17 1.97 12.25 -11.86
C ARG A 17 2.14 11.56 -10.51
N VAL A 18 1.11 11.63 -9.67
CA VAL A 18 1.13 10.94 -8.38
C VAL A 18 1.12 9.44 -8.59
N VAL A 19 0.26 8.96 -9.48
CA VAL A 19 0.17 7.53 -9.80
C VAL A 19 1.51 7.02 -10.31
N GLN A 20 2.17 7.77 -11.21
CA GLN A 20 3.49 7.41 -11.73
C GLN A 20 4.52 7.28 -10.61
N LYS A 21 4.46 8.17 -9.63
CA LYS A 21 5.40 8.13 -8.51
C LYS A 21 5.13 6.94 -7.59
N ILE A 22 3.87 6.61 -7.37
CA ILE A 22 3.50 5.40 -6.62
C ILE A 22 4.01 4.17 -7.35
N GLU A 23 3.80 4.09 -8.66
CA GLU A 23 4.29 2.98 -9.48
C GLU A 23 5.80 2.84 -9.43
N TYR A 24 6.52 3.97 -9.44
CA TYR A 24 7.97 3.95 -9.29
C TYR A 24 8.38 3.35 -7.96
N GLY A 25 7.69 3.72 -6.87
CA GLY A 25 7.94 3.13 -5.56
C GLY A 25 7.70 1.63 -5.53
N LEU A 26 6.67 1.17 -6.25
CA LEU A 26 6.38 -0.26 -6.35
C LEU A 26 7.45 -1.01 -7.13
N ILE A 27 8.01 -0.39 -8.16
CA ILE A 27 9.14 -0.96 -8.91
C ILE A 27 10.36 -1.10 -7.99
N LEU A 28 10.67 -0.06 -7.21
CA LEU A 28 11.77 -0.11 -6.25
C LEU A 28 11.55 -1.22 -5.22
N LEU A 29 10.32 -1.38 -4.75
CA LEU A 29 9.99 -2.42 -3.78
C LEU A 29 10.28 -3.82 -4.34
N ARG A 30 10.08 -4.02 -5.64
CA ARG A 30 10.31 -5.31 -6.28
C ARG A 30 11.78 -5.56 -6.63
N THR A 31 12.57 -4.51 -6.79
CA THR A 31 13.96 -4.61 -7.26
C THR A 31 15.00 -4.43 -6.18
N MET A 32 14.63 -3.89 -5.02
CA MET A 32 15.53 -3.68 -3.90
C MET A 32 15.23 -4.66 -2.78
N ASP A 33 16.27 -5.14 -2.12
CA ASP A 33 16.11 -6.05 -0.98
C ASP A 33 15.43 -5.36 0.20
N ARG A 34 15.68 -4.06 0.34
CA ARG A 34 15.11 -3.30 1.45
C ARG A 34 14.97 -1.83 1.05
N LEU A 35 13.80 -1.25 1.32
CA LEU A 35 13.58 0.18 1.16
C LEU A 35 13.84 0.90 2.48
N PRO A 36 14.35 2.16 2.43
CA PRO A 36 14.46 2.98 3.63
C PRO A 36 13.12 3.18 4.33
N ALA A 37 13.15 3.38 5.65
CA ALA A 37 11.94 3.55 6.45
C ALA A 37 11.07 4.73 6.01
N LYS A 38 11.65 5.74 5.35
CA LYS A 38 10.88 6.86 4.82
C LYS A 38 9.99 6.47 3.64
N HIS A 39 10.25 5.31 3.02
CA HIS A 39 9.47 4.82 1.88
C HIS A 39 8.59 3.63 2.22
N MET A 40 8.99 2.82 3.21
CA MET A 40 8.24 1.63 3.58
C MET A 40 8.27 1.44 5.09
N LYS A 41 7.11 1.14 5.67
CA LYS A 41 7.01 0.92 7.11
C LYS A 41 6.08 -0.26 7.39
N HIS A 42 6.49 -1.13 8.31
CA HIS A 42 5.60 -2.17 8.84
C HIS A 42 4.58 -1.53 9.77
N ILE A 43 3.31 -1.81 9.59
CA ILE A 43 2.23 -1.28 10.42
C ILE A 43 1.85 -2.28 11.50
N GLU A 44 1.15 -3.34 11.14
CA GLU A 44 0.80 -4.45 12.04
C GLU A 44 0.28 -5.63 11.23
N ASP A 45 0.28 -6.82 11.81
CA ASP A 45 -0.27 -8.04 11.18
C ASP A 45 0.31 -8.37 9.80
N GLY A 46 1.57 -8.04 9.58
CA GLY A 46 2.22 -8.27 8.29
C GLY A 46 1.80 -7.30 7.20
N ILE A 47 1.06 -6.24 7.56
CA ILE A 47 0.68 -5.18 6.63
C ILE A 47 1.73 -4.10 6.66
N PHE A 48 2.19 -3.70 5.47
CA PHE A 48 3.17 -2.64 5.28
C PHE A 48 2.53 -1.44 4.61
N GLU A 49 3.17 -0.31 4.74
CA GLU A 49 2.75 0.96 4.16
C GLU A 49 3.84 1.44 3.22
N LEU A 50 3.51 1.63 1.94
CA LEU A 50 4.39 2.30 1.00
C LEU A 50 4.08 3.78 1.06
N ARG A 51 5.10 4.59 1.30
CA ARG A 51 4.99 6.04 1.46
C ARG A 51 5.42 6.73 0.18
N THR A 52 4.56 7.58 -0.35
CA THR A 52 4.83 8.38 -1.54
C THR A 52 4.58 9.83 -1.22
N GLU A 53 5.60 10.68 -1.44
CA GLU A 53 5.47 12.12 -1.26
C GLU A 53 5.57 12.80 -2.62
N PHE A 54 4.64 13.72 -2.88
CA PHE A 54 4.63 14.48 -4.14
C PHE A 54 4.05 15.87 -3.89
N GLU A 55 4.86 16.90 -4.16
CA GLU A 55 4.47 18.30 -4.00
C GLU A 55 3.87 18.61 -2.62
N GLY A 56 4.51 18.09 -1.58
CA GLY A 56 4.08 18.32 -0.20
C GLY A 56 2.92 17.49 0.27
N ASN A 57 2.34 16.66 -0.60
CA ASN A 57 1.27 15.74 -0.24
C ASN A 57 1.83 14.34 0.02
N LEU A 58 1.23 13.66 0.99
CA LEU A 58 1.65 12.32 1.38
C LEU A 58 0.57 11.32 1.01
N TYR A 59 0.99 10.26 0.32
CA TYR A 59 0.09 9.18 -0.11
C TYR A 59 0.60 7.88 0.48
N ARG A 60 -0.32 7.04 0.94
CA ARG A 60 0.01 5.76 1.56
C ARG A 60 -0.71 4.65 0.81
N THR A 61 0.02 3.56 0.56
CA THR A 61 -0.55 2.36 -0.04
C THR A 61 -0.24 1.18 0.87
N PHE A 62 -1.26 0.47 1.33
CA PHE A 62 -1.07 -0.72 2.15
C PHE A 62 -0.84 -1.93 1.28
N PHE A 63 0.03 -2.81 1.73
CA PHE A 63 0.34 -4.04 1.00
C PHE A 63 0.83 -5.11 1.95
N ILE A 64 0.85 -6.35 1.46
CA ILE A 64 1.45 -7.49 2.16
C ILE A 64 2.43 -8.18 1.22
N PHE A 65 3.33 -8.97 1.80
CA PHE A 65 4.13 -9.91 1.04
C PHE A 65 3.46 -11.27 1.14
N ASP A 66 3.18 -11.88 -0.01
CA ASP A 66 2.62 -13.22 -0.08
C ASP A 66 3.67 -14.11 -0.73
N GLY A 67 4.35 -14.91 0.08
CA GLY A 67 5.49 -15.67 -0.38
C GLY A 67 6.73 -14.79 -0.56
N ASN A 68 7.71 -15.31 -1.27
CA ASN A 68 9.04 -14.69 -1.31
C ASN A 68 9.12 -13.42 -2.16
N ASN A 69 8.30 -13.29 -3.18
CA ASN A 69 8.45 -12.21 -4.14
C ASN A 69 7.14 -11.59 -4.61
N VAL A 70 6.04 -11.90 -3.96
CA VAL A 70 4.73 -11.40 -4.39
C VAL A 70 4.27 -10.30 -3.44
N VAL A 71 4.04 -9.11 -4.00
CA VAL A 71 3.46 -7.98 -3.28
C VAL A 71 2.00 -7.88 -3.66
N VAL A 72 1.12 -7.88 -2.67
CA VAL A 72 -0.32 -7.76 -2.89
C VAL A 72 -0.79 -6.42 -2.35
N LEU A 73 -1.31 -5.59 -3.23
CA LEU A 73 -1.74 -4.23 -2.91
C LEU A 73 -3.19 -4.21 -2.43
N PHE A 74 -3.43 -3.48 -1.37
CA PHE A 74 -4.75 -3.29 -0.78
C PHE A 74 -5.24 -1.86 -1.03
N ASN A 75 -5.73 -1.20 0.01
CA ASN A 75 -6.24 0.15 -0.10
C ASN A 75 -5.12 1.19 0.02
N GLY A 76 -5.43 2.39 -0.43
CA GLY A 76 -4.54 3.53 -0.25
C GLY A 76 -5.34 4.75 0.17
N PHE A 77 -4.65 5.79 0.60
CA PHE A 77 -5.28 7.04 1.00
C PHE A 77 -4.27 8.18 0.95
N GLN A 78 -4.78 9.41 0.86
CA GLN A 78 -3.96 10.60 0.97
C GLN A 78 -3.90 10.98 2.44
N LYS A 79 -2.69 11.08 2.98
CA LYS A 79 -2.49 11.38 4.39
C LYS A 79 -2.45 12.88 4.61
N LYS A 80 -3.22 13.35 5.57
CA LYS A 80 -3.25 14.77 5.95
C LYS A 80 -2.46 15.06 7.22
N ASP A 81 -2.22 14.03 8.06
CA ASP A 81 -1.52 14.13 9.32
C ASP A 81 -0.32 13.21 9.37
N GLN A 82 0.51 13.38 10.39
CA GLN A 82 1.68 12.51 10.61
C GLN A 82 1.31 11.06 10.89
N LYS A 83 0.19 10.84 11.56
CA LYS A 83 -0.24 9.49 11.94
C LYS A 83 -1.10 8.86 10.88
N THR A 84 -0.92 7.56 10.66
CA THR A 84 -1.82 6.77 9.84
C THR A 84 -3.15 6.61 10.57
N PRO A 85 -4.28 7.05 9.98
CA PRO A 85 -5.58 6.91 10.65
C PRO A 85 -5.91 5.46 10.97
N ARG A 86 -6.41 5.22 12.19
CA ARG A 86 -6.76 3.87 12.62
C ARG A 86 -7.83 3.25 11.71
N SER A 87 -8.75 4.05 11.19
CA SER A 87 -9.78 3.58 10.28
C SER A 87 -9.21 2.98 8.99
N GLU A 88 -8.12 3.56 8.47
CA GLU A 88 -7.48 3.03 7.27
C GLU A 88 -6.74 1.73 7.57
N ILE A 89 -6.13 1.63 8.74
CA ILE A 89 -5.47 0.39 9.17
C ILE A 89 -6.51 -0.72 9.33
N GLU A 90 -7.64 -0.43 9.97
CA GLU A 90 -8.71 -1.41 10.15
C GLU A 90 -9.29 -1.87 8.81
N LYS A 91 -9.40 -0.94 7.85
CA LYS A 91 -9.82 -1.30 6.49
C LYS A 91 -8.84 -2.27 5.85
N ALA A 92 -7.54 -1.98 5.95
CA ALA A 92 -6.51 -2.87 5.40
C ALA A 92 -6.56 -4.26 6.05
N LYS A 93 -6.81 -4.32 7.35
CA LYS A 93 -6.93 -5.59 8.07
C LYS A 93 -8.13 -6.39 7.60
N ARG A 94 -9.26 -5.75 7.33
CA ARG A 94 -10.43 -6.43 6.78
C ARG A 94 -10.15 -6.98 5.38
N ILE A 95 -9.46 -6.19 4.56
CA ILE A 95 -9.09 -6.61 3.20
C ILE A 95 -8.15 -7.81 3.26
N LYS A 96 -7.16 -7.76 4.17
CA LYS A 96 -6.24 -8.88 4.37
C LYS A 96 -6.99 -10.14 4.76
N LYS A 97 -7.99 -10.00 5.63
CA LYS A 97 -8.81 -11.14 6.07
C LYS A 97 -9.56 -11.77 4.90
N GLU A 98 -10.12 -10.94 4.02
CA GLU A 98 -10.78 -11.43 2.80
C GLU A 98 -9.78 -12.16 1.90
N TYR A 99 -8.59 -11.59 1.75
CA TYR A 99 -7.53 -12.20 0.93
C TYR A 99 -7.11 -13.55 1.51
N ASP A 100 -6.86 -13.61 2.80
CA ASP A 100 -6.46 -14.86 3.47
C ASP A 100 -7.56 -15.93 3.38
N GLY A 101 -8.82 -15.52 3.52
CA GLY A 101 -9.96 -16.42 3.39
C GLY A 101 -10.10 -16.99 1.98
N ARG A 102 -9.82 -16.18 0.96
CA ARG A 102 -9.82 -16.64 -0.43
C ARG A 102 -8.75 -17.70 -0.67
N ALA A 103 -7.59 -17.55 -0.04
CA ALA A 103 -6.49 -18.50 -0.19
C ALA A 103 -6.81 -19.87 0.38
N LEU A 104 -7.81 -19.97 1.24
CA LEU A 104 -8.22 -21.22 1.86
C LEU A 104 -9.31 -21.97 1.09
N GLN A 105 -9.81 -21.38 0.01
CA GLN A 105 -10.86 -22.03 -0.80
C GLN A 105 -10.28 -22.90 -1.91
#